data_fdc8d540b6afd1ce40e2e6284dbdce5b
#
_entry.id   fdc8d540b6afd1ce40e2e6284dbdce5b
#
_cell.length_a   1.000
_cell.length_b   1.000
_cell.length_c   1.000
_cell.angle_alpha   90.00
_cell.angle_beta   90.00
_cell.angle_gamma   90.00
#
_symmetry.space_group_name_H-M   'P 1'
#
loop_
_entity.id
_entity.type
_entity.pdbx_description
1 polymer ?
#
loop_
_entity_poly.entity_id
_entity_poly.type
_entity_poly.pdbx_seq_one_letter_code
_entity_poly.pdbx_strand_id
1 'polypeptide(L)'
;LIRLPLLGLLLCLVLIAAPAVSREREHLQVYITAPYLELRSGPGRGYPIFHVAERDESVQVLYRRTDWFKVRTERGVEGWAAQRDMLRTVLADGTPFKFDLGDRAGFTSHNFEMGIFAGSYSGSTLVSTYASYSLNSQLAAEVSVGQFLGKYTNGVVGDLGLTHVLVPEWRLSPFLMLGTGIVHVSPKATLVQPTERTDQTAYVGGGVRYYLTRRFFLRGEYKSHVVFTKRNANEEVDEWKLGFAFFF
;
A
#
# COMPACT_ATOMS: atom_id res chain seq x y z
N LEU A 1 16.21 34.55 -1.02
CA LEU A 1 15.47 34.35 -2.28
C LEU A 1 15.67 32.94 -2.81
N ILE A 2 15.01 31.91 -2.20
CA ILE A 2 14.92 30.56 -2.77
C ILE A 2 13.55 30.01 -2.41
N ARG A 3 12.61 30.16 -3.36
CA ARG A 3 11.25 29.57 -3.29
C ARG A 3 11.02 28.52 -4.38
N LEU A 4 12.08 27.82 -4.83
CA LEU A 4 11.99 26.89 -5.96
C LEU A 4 11.70 25.41 -5.66
N PRO A 5 11.95 24.80 -4.47
CA PRO A 5 11.74 23.37 -4.33
C PRO A 5 10.26 22.97 -4.13
N LEU A 6 9.39 23.85 -3.62
CA LEU A 6 7.97 23.51 -3.43
C LEU A 6 7.19 23.47 -4.75
N LEU A 7 7.59 24.28 -5.74
CA LEU A 7 6.93 24.30 -7.04
C LEU A 7 7.23 23.04 -7.87
N GLY A 8 8.44 22.48 -7.72
CA GLY A 8 8.83 21.23 -8.40
C GLY A 8 8.07 20.01 -7.88
N LEU A 9 7.82 19.94 -6.57
CA LEU A 9 7.05 18.86 -5.97
C LEU A 9 5.56 18.92 -6.34
N LEU A 10 5.00 20.12 -6.46
CA LEU A 10 3.62 20.34 -6.89
C LEU A 10 3.44 20.01 -8.38
N LEU A 11 4.44 20.27 -9.22
CA LEU A 11 4.39 19.97 -10.66
C LEU A 11 4.46 18.47 -10.94
N CYS A 12 5.20 17.69 -10.16
CA CYS A 12 5.21 16.23 -10.25
C CYS A 12 3.88 15.60 -9.82
N LEU A 13 3.13 16.21 -8.89
CA LEU A 13 1.81 15.71 -8.48
C LEU A 13 0.72 15.96 -9.55
N VAL A 14 0.87 16.99 -10.36
CA VAL A 14 -0.12 17.36 -11.41
C VAL A 14 0.02 16.48 -12.66
N LEU A 15 1.19 15.92 -12.92
CA LEU A 15 1.43 15.08 -14.11
C LEU A 15 0.88 13.65 -13.99
N ILE A 16 0.39 13.24 -12.80
CA ILE A 16 -0.23 11.92 -12.59
C ILE A 16 -1.77 11.97 -12.75
N ALA A 17 -2.35 13.13 -12.99
CA ALA A 17 -3.75 13.25 -13.35
C ALA A 17 -3.97 12.83 -14.82
N ALA A 18 -3.72 11.55 -15.12
CA ALA A 18 -4.25 10.96 -16.34
C ALA A 18 -5.79 11.09 -16.30
N PRO A 19 -6.44 11.54 -17.38
CA PRO A 19 -7.88 11.60 -17.42
C PRO A 19 -8.41 10.20 -17.13
N ALA A 20 -9.15 10.05 -16.04
CA ALA A 20 -9.90 8.84 -15.76
C ALA A 20 -10.93 8.71 -16.89
N VAL A 21 -10.56 7.98 -17.94
CA VAL A 21 -11.53 7.51 -18.92
C VAL A 21 -12.50 6.67 -18.12
N SER A 22 -13.70 7.20 -17.92
CA SER A 22 -14.83 6.46 -17.36
C SER A 22 -15.14 5.34 -18.33
N ARG A 23 -14.44 4.19 -18.18
CA ARG A 23 -14.93 2.96 -18.77
C ARG A 23 -16.25 2.68 -18.07
N GLU A 24 -17.32 2.70 -18.84
CA GLU A 24 -18.60 2.13 -18.46
C GLU A 24 -18.27 0.73 -17.92
N ARG A 25 -18.37 0.55 -16.61
CA ARG A 25 -18.00 -0.72 -15.98
C ARG A 25 -19.05 -1.71 -16.40
N GLU A 26 -18.68 -2.65 -17.22
CA GLU A 26 -19.49 -3.84 -17.45
C GLU A 26 -19.78 -4.45 -16.07
N HIS A 27 -21.02 -4.29 -15.62
CA HIS A 27 -21.43 -4.78 -14.31
C HIS A 27 -21.42 -6.30 -14.35
N LEU A 28 -20.65 -6.92 -13.49
CA LEU A 28 -20.52 -8.36 -13.41
C LEU A 28 -21.87 -8.99 -13.04
N GLN A 29 -22.35 -9.90 -13.87
CA GLN A 29 -23.57 -10.64 -13.65
C GLN A 29 -23.26 -12.01 -13.02
N VAL A 30 -23.96 -12.36 -11.96
CA VAL A 30 -23.81 -13.62 -11.25
C VAL A 30 -25.16 -14.28 -11.04
N TYR A 31 -25.20 -15.60 -10.97
CA TYR A 31 -26.38 -16.43 -10.80
C TYR A 31 -26.42 -17.04 -9.40
N ILE A 32 -27.58 -17.05 -8.80
CA ILE A 32 -27.80 -17.56 -7.45
C ILE A 32 -27.94 -19.08 -7.47
N THR A 33 -26.98 -19.79 -6.86
CA THR A 33 -27.06 -21.27 -6.72
C THR A 33 -27.64 -21.70 -5.37
N ALA A 34 -27.63 -20.81 -4.39
CA ALA A 34 -28.30 -21.03 -3.10
C ALA A 34 -29.83 -21.01 -3.27
N PRO A 35 -30.59 -21.50 -2.30
CA PRO A 35 -32.08 -21.45 -2.37
C PRO A 35 -32.61 -20.01 -2.54
N TYR A 36 -31.92 -19.03 -1.96
CA TYR A 36 -32.25 -17.62 -2.06
C TYR A 36 -31.04 -16.72 -1.68
N LEU A 37 -31.10 -15.47 -2.08
CA LEU A 37 -30.17 -14.41 -1.70
C LEU A 37 -30.92 -13.27 -1.00
N GLU A 38 -30.58 -13.00 0.27
CA GLU A 38 -31.20 -11.93 1.04
C GLU A 38 -30.64 -10.56 0.64
N LEU A 39 -31.53 -9.61 0.33
CA LEU A 39 -31.20 -8.23 0.06
C LEU A 39 -31.64 -7.33 1.20
N ARG A 40 -30.68 -6.60 1.76
CA ARG A 40 -30.90 -5.67 2.87
C ARG A 40 -30.90 -4.24 2.40
N SER A 41 -31.56 -3.36 3.16
CA SER A 41 -31.63 -1.93 2.85
C SER A 41 -30.30 -1.20 3.03
N GLY A 42 -29.33 -1.80 3.74
CA GLY A 42 -28.00 -1.21 3.97
C GLY A 42 -26.89 -2.25 4.19
N PRO A 43 -25.61 -1.83 4.14
CA PRO A 43 -24.45 -2.71 4.23
C PRO A 43 -24.13 -3.10 5.69
N GLY A 44 -24.97 -3.92 6.30
CA GLY A 44 -24.78 -4.38 7.66
C GLY A 44 -25.87 -5.35 8.13
N ARG A 45 -25.55 -6.16 9.14
CA ARG A 45 -26.48 -7.16 9.69
C ARG A 45 -27.70 -6.55 10.41
N GLY A 46 -27.57 -5.32 10.89
CA GLY A 46 -28.65 -4.60 11.56
C GLY A 46 -29.69 -3.99 10.61
N TYR A 47 -29.42 -3.96 9.31
CA TYR A 47 -30.39 -3.48 8.34
C TYR A 47 -31.41 -4.56 8.00
N PRO A 48 -32.71 -4.20 7.86
CA PRO A 48 -33.74 -5.16 7.57
C PRO A 48 -33.60 -5.78 6.17
N ILE A 49 -33.98 -7.06 6.06
CA ILE A 49 -34.17 -7.73 4.78
C ILE A 49 -35.48 -7.21 4.22
N PHE A 50 -35.47 -6.71 3.01
CA PHE A 50 -36.67 -6.17 2.36
C PHE A 50 -37.00 -6.87 1.04
N HIS A 51 -36.07 -7.65 0.51
CA HIS A 51 -36.24 -8.41 -0.72
C HIS A 51 -35.42 -9.69 -0.67
N VAL A 52 -35.87 -10.69 -1.39
CA VAL A 52 -35.20 -11.97 -1.54
C VAL A 52 -35.19 -12.32 -3.02
N ALA A 53 -34.00 -12.53 -3.57
CA ALA A 53 -33.82 -13.04 -4.92
C ALA A 53 -33.77 -14.59 -4.87
N GLU A 54 -34.45 -15.25 -5.80
CA GLU A 54 -34.62 -16.69 -5.81
C GLU A 54 -33.45 -17.43 -6.50
N ARG A 55 -33.41 -18.74 -6.36
CA ARG A 55 -32.45 -19.56 -7.07
C ARG A 55 -32.59 -19.37 -8.59
N ASP A 56 -31.46 -19.45 -9.28
CA ASP A 56 -31.29 -19.26 -10.72
C ASP A 56 -31.62 -17.86 -11.25
N GLU A 57 -32.06 -16.93 -10.37
CA GLU A 57 -32.18 -15.52 -10.72
C GLU A 57 -30.78 -14.92 -10.87
N SER A 58 -30.60 -14.06 -11.88
CA SER A 58 -29.36 -13.32 -12.04
C SER A 58 -29.38 -12.01 -11.27
N VAL A 59 -28.23 -11.64 -10.72
CA VAL A 59 -28.03 -10.36 -10.07
C VAL A 59 -26.77 -9.67 -10.63
N GLN A 60 -26.90 -8.40 -10.86
CA GLN A 60 -25.81 -7.54 -11.33
C GLN A 60 -25.08 -6.94 -10.14
N VAL A 61 -23.76 -7.16 -10.05
CA VAL A 61 -22.91 -6.59 -8.99
C VAL A 61 -22.53 -5.17 -9.36
N LEU A 62 -23.02 -4.20 -8.61
CA LEU A 62 -22.76 -2.77 -8.86
C LEU A 62 -21.44 -2.32 -8.24
N TYR A 63 -21.29 -2.53 -6.93
CA TYR A 63 -20.05 -2.25 -6.21
C TYR A 63 -20.03 -2.96 -4.85
N ARG A 64 -18.86 -2.95 -4.23
CA ARG A 64 -18.62 -3.57 -2.92
C ARG A 64 -18.32 -2.52 -1.87
N ARG A 65 -18.86 -2.71 -0.67
CA ARG A 65 -18.51 -1.95 0.52
C ARG A 65 -18.24 -2.89 1.68
N THR A 66 -17.00 -3.02 2.06
CA THR A 66 -16.58 -3.93 3.14
C THR A 66 -16.95 -5.39 2.84
N ASP A 67 -17.83 -5.99 3.62
CA ASP A 67 -18.31 -7.38 3.51
C ASP A 67 -19.71 -7.45 2.86
N TRP A 68 -20.11 -6.41 2.13
CA TRP A 68 -21.41 -6.26 1.51
C TRP A 68 -21.28 -5.87 0.05
N PHE A 69 -22.10 -6.46 -0.79
CA PHE A 69 -22.20 -6.16 -2.20
C PHE A 69 -23.50 -5.42 -2.48
N LYS A 70 -23.43 -4.29 -3.13
CA LYS A 70 -24.59 -3.64 -3.70
C LYS A 70 -24.90 -4.36 -5.00
N VAL A 71 -26.06 -4.96 -5.08
CA VAL A 71 -26.51 -5.73 -6.25
C VAL A 71 -27.84 -5.19 -6.75
N ARG A 72 -28.12 -5.46 -8.04
CA ARG A 72 -29.40 -5.18 -8.68
C ARG A 72 -29.93 -6.46 -9.27
N THR A 73 -31.17 -6.82 -8.96
CA THR A 73 -31.87 -7.95 -9.52
C THR A 73 -32.31 -7.66 -10.95
N GLU A 74 -32.73 -8.68 -11.71
CA GLU A 74 -33.32 -8.52 -13.05
C GLU A 74 -34.57 -7.64 -13.04
N ARG A 75 -35.31 -7.62 -11.95
CA ARG A 75 -36.49 -6.77 -11.75
C ARG A 75 -36.14 -5.32 -11.36
N GLY A 76 -34.86 -4.98 -11.36
CA GLY A 76 -34.39 -3.63 -11.04
C GLY A 76 -34.34 -3.30 -9.53
N VAL A 77 -34.58 -4.29 -8.64
CA VAL A 77 -34.51 -4.06 -7.19
C VAL A 77 -33.06 -3.99 -6.76
N GLU A 78 -32.66 -2.90 -6.10
CA GLU A 78 -31.32 -2.73 -5.59
C GLU A 78 -31.26 -2.98 -4.09
N GLY A 79 -30.33 -3.80 -3.66
CA GLY A 79 -30.13 -4.12 -2.24
C GLY A 79 -28.70 -4.49 -1.92
N TRP A 80 -28.47 -4.80 -0.66
CA TRP A 80 -27.17 -5.22 -0.14
C TRP A 80 -27.16 -6.69 0.22
N ALA A 81 -26.35 -7.46 -0.48
CA ALA A 81 -26.12 -8.88 -0.23
C ALA A 81 -24.84 -9.07 0.62
N ALA A 82 -24.88 -10.00 1.56
CA ALA A 82 -23.70 -10.29 2.36
C ALA A 82 -22.65 -11.06 1.55
N GLN A 83 -21.38 -10.77 1.79
CA GLN A 83 -20.25 -11.42 1.11
C GLN A 83 -20.33 -12.96 1.17
N ARG A 84 -20.67 -13.54 2.33
CA ARG A 84 -20.79 -14.98 2.52
C ARG A 84 -21.83 -15.62 1.58
N ASP A 85 -22.89 -14.88 1.25
CA ASP A 85 -23.98 -15.36 0.42
C ASP A 85 -23.63 -15.18 -1.07
N MET A 86 -22.88 -14.12 -1.40
CA MET A 86 -22.30 -13.89 -2.73
C MET A 86 -21.27 -14.95 -3.14
N LEU A 87 -20.52 -15.53 -2.19
CA LEU A 87 -19.60 -16.66 -2.45
C LEU A 87 -20.32 -17.96 -2.90
N ARG A 88 -21.65 -18.03 -2.76
CA ARG A 88 -22.49 -19.12 -3.22
C ARG A 88 -23.19 -18.81 -4.54
N THR A 89 -22.67 -17.86 -5.31
CA THR A 89 -23.12 -17.53 -6.66
C THR A 89 -22.09 -17.99 -7.69
N VAL A 90 -22.52 -18.12 -8.93
CA VAL A 90 -21.67 -18.50 -10.06
C VAL A 90 -21.73 -17.45 -11.16
N LEU A 91 -20.68 -17.38 -11.97
CA LEU A 91 -20.67 -16.59 -13.20
C LEU A 91 -21.49 -17.28 -14.29
N ALA A 92 -21.73 -16.58 -15.41
CA ALA A 92 -22.48 -17.12 -16.55
C ALA A 92 -21.86 -18.40 -17.16
N ASP A 93 -20.55 -18.60 -16.97
CA ASP A 93 -19.81 -19.80 -17.39
C ASP A 93 -19.88 -20.96 -16.39
N GLY A 94 -20.64 -20.80 -15.28
CA GLY A 94 -20.76 -21.79 -14.21
C GLY A 94 -19.60 -21.80 -13.21
N THR A 95 -18.59 -20.95 -13.38
CA THR A 95 -17.48 -20.87 -12.42
C THR A 95 -17.93 -20.17 -11.13
N PRO A 96 -17.45 -20.62 -9.95
CA PRO A 96 -17.77 -19.94 -8.69
C PRO A 96 -17.34 -18.47 -8.71
N PHE A 97 -18.23 -17.58 -8.27
CA PHE A 97 -17.90 -16.17 -8.12
C PHE A 97 -16.78 -15.99 -7.10
N LYS A 98 -15.63 -15.54 -7.58
CA LYS A 98 -14.46 -15.24 -6.75
C LYS A 98 -14.18 -13.75 -6.80
N PHE A 99 -13.85 -13.19 -5.68
CA PHE A 99 -13.39 -11.79 -5.60
C PHE A 99 -12.21 -11.73 -4.64
N ASP A 100 -11.33 -10.78 -4.90
CA ASP A 100 -10.19 -10.52 -4.05
C ASP A 100 -10.67 -10.05 -2.67
N LEU A 101 -10.50 -10.90 -1.67
CA LEU A 101 -10.91 -10.66 -0.30
C LEU A 101 -9.97 -9.70 0.44
N GLY A 102 -8.77 -9.44 -0.10
CA GLY A 102 -7.71 -8.77 0.65
C GLY A 102 -7.45 -9.51 1.95
N ASP A 103 -7.42 -10.83 1.89
CA ASP A 103 -7.18 -11.71 3.03
C ASP A 103 -5.68 -12.05 3.17
N ARG A 104 -5.40 -13.02 4.03
CA ARG A 104 -4.03 -13.50 4.22
C ARG A 104 -3.44 -14.14 2.96
N ALA A 105 -4.25 -14.79 2.14
CA ALA A 105 -3.77 -15.35 0.88
C ALA A 105 -3.35 -14.23 -0.08
N GLY A 106 -4.13 -13.15 -0.15
CA GLY A 106 -3.73 -11.93 -0.87
C GLY A 106 -2.43 -11.30 -0.33
N PHE A 107 -2.21 -11.32 1.01
CA PHE A 107 -0.96 -10.85 1.60
C PHE A 107 0.26 -11.68 1.17
N THR A 108 0.10 -12.97 0.94
CA THR A 108 1.21 -13.84 0.52
C THR A 108 1.47 -13.83 -0.99
N SER A 109 0.54 -13.31 -1.80
CA SER A 109 0.59 -13.36 -3.26
C SER A 109 0.38 -12.00 -3.95
N HIS A 110 0.39 -10.89 -3.19
CA HIS A 110 0.23 -9.56 -3.77
C HIS A 110 1.46 -9.14 -4.60
N ASN A 111 1.23 -8.26 -5.57
CA ASN A 111 2.29 -7.76 -6.43
C ASN A 111 2.75 -6.35 -6.06
N PHE A 112 1.90 -5.56 -5.41
CA PHE A 112 2.19 -4.17 -5.13
C PHE A 112 1.90 -3.82 -3.66
N GLU A 113 2.84 -3.09 -3.04
CA GLU A 113 2.73 -2.56 -1.69
C GLU A 113 3.00 -1.06 -1.68
N MET A 114 2.34 -0.34 -0.81
CA MET A 114 2.65 1.04 -0.46
C MET A 114 2.50 1.24 1.04
N GLY A 115 3.29 2.17 1.61
CA GLY A 115 3.17 2.47 3.03
C GLY A 115 3.73 3.83 3.41
N ILE A 116 3.38 4.22 4.64
CA ILE A 116 3.85 5.45 5.27
C ILE A 116 4.50 5.07 6.60
N PHE A 117 5.65 5.65 6.87
CA PHE A 117 6.45 5.42 8.06
C PHE A 117 6.71 6.67 8.84
N ALA A 118 6.87 6.51 10.15
CA ALA A 118 7.51 7.45 11.04
C ALA A 118 8.67 6.76 11.76
N GLY A 119 9.75 7.50 12.00
CA GLY A 119 10.94 6.93 12.63
C GLY A 119 12.04 7.95 12.85
N SER A 120 13.27 7.50 12.76
CA SER A 120 14.46 8.31 12.97
C SER A 120 15.52 7.99 11.92
N TYR A 121 16.16 9.02 11.42
CA TYR A 121 17.36 8.99 10.58
C TYR A 121 18.47 9.74 11.29
N SER A 122 19.52 9.05 11.73
CA SER A 122 20.61 9.63 12.51
C SER A 122 20.15 10.51 13.69
N GLY A 123 19.12 10.07 14.43
CA GLY A 123 18.56 10.82 15.56
C GLY A 123 17.58 11.95 15.18
N SER A 124 17.40 12.25 13.91
CA SER A 124 16.41 13.21 13.41
C SER A 124 15.08 12.52 13.12
N THR A 125 13.96 13.19 13.40
CA THR A 125 12.64 12.65 13.10
C THR A 125 12.47 12.44 11.60
N LEU A 126 12.11 11.22 11.20
CA LEU A 126 11.90 10.82 9.82
C LEU A 126 10.43 10.54 9.55
N VAL A 127 9.93 11.06 8.44
CA VAL A 127 8.67 10.64 7.83
C VAL A 127 8.97 10.20 6.40
N SER A 128 8.52 9.02 6.02
CA SER A 128 8.80 8.46 4.70
C SER A 128 7.63 7.69 4.13
N THR A 129 7.65 7.52 2.82
CA THR A 129 6.74 6.65 2.07
C THR A 129 7.55 5.71 1.19
N TYR A 130 6.99 4.56 0.88
CA TYR A 130 7.59 3.63 -0.05
C TYR A 130 6.54 3.02 -0.98
N ALA A 131 7.03 2.53 -2.10
CA ALA A 131 6.31 1.65 -3.01
C ALA A 131 7.19 0.44 -3.33
N SER A 132 6.59 -0.73 -3.39
CA SER A 132 7.28 -1.98 -3.64
C SER A 132 6.52 -2.83 -4.65
N TYR A 133 7.25 -3.48 -5.53
CA TYR A 133 6.71 -4.41 -6.53
C TYR A 133 7.33 -5.79 -6.35
N SER A 134 6.49 -6.79 -6.12
CA SER A 134 6.90 -8.19 -5.92
C SER A 134 7.30 -8.82 -7.25
N LEU A 135 8.56 -9.17 -7.37
CA LEU A 135 9.11 -9.89 -8.53
C LEU A 135 8.74 -11.38 -8.45
N ASN A 136 8.69 -11.91 -7.25
CA ASN A 136 8.19 -13.24 -6.90
C ASN A 136 7.72 -13.25 -5.44
N SER A 137 7.33 -14.41 -4.90
CA SER A 137 6.82 -14.54 -3.53
C SER A 137 7.81 -14.12 -2.42
N GLN A 138 9.10 -14.07 -2.71
CA GLN A 138 10.15 -13.76 -1.74
C GLN A 138 10.95 -12.51 -2.06
N LEU A 139 10.98 -12.05 -3.31
CA LEU A 139 11.80 -10.93 -3.75
C LEU A 139 10.94 -9.80 -4.29
N ALA A 140 11.19 -8.59 -3.83
CA ALA A 140 10.52 -7.38 -4.26
C ALA A 140 11.53 -6.25 -4.55
N ALA A 141 11.24 -5.44 -5.55
CA ALA A 141 11.92 -4.17 -5.79
C ALA A 141 11.19 -3.06 -5.04
N GLU A 142 11.95 -2.18 -4.39
CA GLU A 142 11.40 -1.14 -3.52
C GLU A 142 12.01 0.22 -3.84
N VAL A 143 11.19 1.25 -3.84
CA VAL A 143 11.59 2.65 -3.86
C VAL A 143 11.00 3.36 -2.65
N SER A 144 11.80 4.16 -1.96
CA SER A 144 11.33 4.96 -0.84
C SER A 144 11.84 6.40 -0.90
N VAL A 145 11.06 7.31 -0.34
CA VAL A 145 11.42 8.73 -0.18
C VAL A 145 11.03 9.14 1.24
N GLY A 146 11.96 9.79 1.93
CA GLY A 146 11.74 10.27 3.29
C GLY A 146 12.29 11.68 3.49
N GLN A 147 11.65 12.40 4.39
CA GLN A 147 12.13 13.68 4.88
C GLN A 147 12.49 13.56 6.35
N PHE A 148 13.71 13.93 6.71
CA PHE A 148 14.13 14.01 8.10
C PHE A 148 14.27 15.44 8.58
N LEU A 149 13.80 15.67 9.80
CA LEU A 149 13.74 16.98 10.44
C LEU A 149 14.46 16.90 11.79
N GLY A 150 15.65 17.47 11.84
CA GLY A 150 16.45 17.53 13.05
C GLY A 150 16.59 18.95 13.60
N LYS A 151 17.13 19.05 14.80
CA LYS A 151 17.39 20.35 15.45
C LYS A 151 18.43 21.17 14.67
N TYR A 152 19.45 20.50 14.15
CA TYR A 152 20.59 21.12 13.49
C TYR A 152 20.65 20.87 11.98
N THR A 153 19.87 19.94 11.48
CA THR A 153 19.94 19.48 10.09
C THR A 153 18.57 19.00 9.63
N ASN A 154 18.18 19.39 8.43
CA ASN A 154 17.07 18.81 7.70
C ASN A 154 17.59 18.13 6.44
N GLY A 155 16.80 17.24 5.87
CA GLY A 155 17.16 16.68 4.57
C GLY A 155 16.09 15.75 4.02
N VAL A 156 16.41 15.24 2.85
CA VAL A 156 15.59 14.27 2.13
C VAL A 156 16.48 13.07 1.78
N VAL A 157 15.97 11.89 1.97
CA VAL A 157 16.60 10.62 1.58
C VAL A 157 15.71 9.92 0.56
N GLY A 158 16.33 9.40 -0.50
CA GLY A 158 15.66 8.58 -1.49
C GLY A 158 16.42 7.28 -1.70
N ASP A 159 15.75 6.15 -1.61
CA ASP A 159 16.35 4.82 -1.71
C ASP A 159 15.71 4.00 -2.83
N LEU A 160 16.53 3.17 -3.44
CA LEU A 160 16.13 2.11 -4.36
C LEU A 160 16.82 0.82 -3.94
N GLY A 161 16.09 -0.27 -3.85
CA GLY A 161 16.68 -1.53 -3.41
C GLY A 161 15.83 -2.75 -3.64
N LEU A 162 16.31 -3.85 -3.10
CA LEU A 162 15.65 -5.15 -3.12
C LEU A 162 15.35 -5.58 -1.69
N THR A 163 14.16 -6.12 -1.51
CA THR A 163 13.68 -6.71 -0.25
C THR A 163 13.48 -8.20 -0.46
N HIS A 164 14.09 -9.01 0.40
CA HIS A 164 13.94 -10.46 0.42
C HIS A 164 13.15 -10.91 1.64
N VAL A 165 11.95 -11.43 1.44
CA VAL A 165 11.08 -11.94 2.49
C VAL A 165 11.44 -13.38 2.78
N LEU A 166 11.86 -13.68 4.01
CA LEU A 166 12.37 -15.01 4.38
C LEU A 166 11.23 -16.03 4.45
N VAL A 167 10.11 -15.67 5.07
CA VAL A 167 8.95 -16.55 5.25
C VAL A 167 7.67 -15.80 4.93
N PRO A 168 7.28 -15.69 3.65
CA PRO A 168 6.11 -14.90 3.24
C PRO A 168 4.78 -15.43 3.77
N GLU A 169 4.71 -16.74 4.07
CA GLU A 169 3.50 -17.39 4.57
C GLU A 169 3.19 -17.10 6.04
N TRP A 170 4.14 -16.54 6.79
CA TRP A 170 3.93 -16.25 8.20
C TRP A 170 3.13 -14.95 8.38
N ARG A 171 2.34 -14.91 9.45
CA ARG A 171 1.66 -13.68 9.85
C ARG A 171 2.64 -12.58 10.26
N LEU A 172 3.76 -12.97 10.88
CA LEU A 172 4.93 -12.15 11.15
C LEU A 172 6.04 -12.60 10.19
N SER A 173 6.24 -11.87 9.12
CA SER A 173 7.19 -12.20 8.05
C SER A 173 8.45 -11.36 8.19
N PRO A 174 9.57 -11.95 8.60
CA PRO A 174 10.86 -11.26 8.60
C PRO A 174 11.38 -11.09 7.18
N PHE A 175 12.12 -10.00 6.95
CA PHE A 175 12.73 -9.71 5.66
C PHE A 175 14.10 -9.05 5.82
N LEU A 176 14.92 -9.17 4.78
CA LEU A 176 16.19 -8.49 4.62
C LEU A 176 16.10 -7.54 3.43
N MET A 177 16.89 -6.49 3.45
CA MET A 177 16.94 -5.52 2.36
C MET A 177 18.35 -5.03 2.11
N LEU A 178 18.60 -4.66 0.87
CA LEU A 178 19.84 -4.01 0.44
C LEU A 178 19.54 -3.08 -0.74
N GLY A 179 20.32 -2.02 -0.85
CA GLY A 179 20.11 -1.08 -1.95
C GLY A 179 21.08 0.09 -1.92
N THR A 180 20.74 1.06 -2.73
CA THR A 180 21.46 2.32 -2.87
C THR A 180 20.48 3.49 -2.80
N GLY A 181 21.00 4.67 -2.53
CA GLY A 181 20.18 5.87 -2.45
C GLY A 181 20.97 7.14 -2.61
N ILE A 182 20.27 8.21 -2.40
CA ILE A 182 20.83 9.57 -2.33
C ILE A 182 20.30 10.26 -1.09
N VAL A 183 21.15 11.01 -0.42
CA VAL A 183 20.77 11.87 0.70
C VAL A 183 21.12 13.31 0.39
N HIS A 184 20.14 14.19 0.52
CA HIS A 184 20.34 15.63 0.44
C HIS A 184 20.22 16.22 1.84
N VAL A 185 21.28 16.90 2.28
CA VAL A 185 21.43 17.44 3.64
C VAL A 185 21.50 18.94 3.60
N SER A 186 20.61 19.61 4.33
CA SER A 186 20.58 21.07 4.49
C SER A 186 20.84 21.42 5.97
N PRO A 187 22.08 21.77 6.34
CA PRO A 187 22.43 22.16 7.70
C PRO A 187 21.76 23.47 8.10
N LYS A 188 21.33 23.59 9.36
CA LYS A 188 20.77 24.82 9.97
C LYS A 188 21.84 25.56 10.76
N ALA A 189 22.91 25.98 10.11
CA ALA A 189 23.97 26.75 10.79
C ALA A 189 23.65 28.26 10.81
N THR A 190 23.85 28.93 11.95
CA THR A 190 23.61 30.37 12.10
C THR A 190 24.89 31.19 12.06
N LEU A 191 26.05 30.58 12.25
CA LEU A 191 27.33 31.25 12.39
C LEU A 191 28.29 31.07 11.20
N VAL A 192 28.05 30.08 10.34
CA VAL A 192 28.86 29.78 9.15
C VAL A 192 27.92 29.56 8.00
N GLN A 193 28.30 29.98 6.79
CA GLN A 193 27.49 29.77 5.60
C GLN A 193 27.25 28.27 5.40
N PRO A 194 26.00 27.78 5.55
CA PRO A 194 25.71 26.36 5.45
C PRO A 194 25.90 25.87 4.00
N THR A 195 26.69 24.83 3.83
CA THR A 195 26.87 24.22 2.52
C THR A 195 25.92 23.01 2.44
N GLU A 196 24.93 23.10 1.57
CA GLU A 196 24.09 21.97 1.21
C GLU A 196 24.94 20.91 0.51
N ARG A 197 24.67 19.65 0.81
CA ARG A 197 25.36 18.52 0.18
C ARG A 197 24.39 17.47 -0.27
N THR A 198 24.77 16.79 -1.36
CA THR A 198 24.07 15.60 -1.86
C THR A 198 25.12 14.52 -2.03
N ASP A 199 24.90 13.42 -1.32
CA ASP A 199 25.81 12.29 -1.30
C ASP A 199 25.06 11.01 -1.71
N GLN A 200 25.79 10.07 -2.32
CA GLN A 200 25.28 8.73 -2.58
C GLN A 200 25.35 7.88 -1.31
N THR A 201 24.42 6.94 -1.19
CA THR A 201 24.37 6.00 -0.08
C THR A 201 24.24 4.57 -0.59
N ALA A 202 24.75 3.64 0.18
CA ALA A 202 24.38 2.22 0.08
C ALA A 202 23.87 1.78 1.44
N TYR A 203 22.91 0.87 1.46
CA TYR A 203 22.36 0.39 2.72
C TYR A 203 22.15 -1.11 2.74
N VAL A 204 22.20 -1.66 3.93
CA VAL A 204 21.75 -3.00 4.26
C VAL A 204 20.83 -2.89 5.47
N GLY A 205 19.82 -3.73 5.53
CA GLY A 205 18.87 -3.67 6.63
C GLY A 205 18.00 -4.89 6.72
N GLY A 206 17.05 -4.83 7.62
CA GLY A 206 16.06 -5.87 7.81
C GLY A 206 14.89 -5.35 8.62
N GLY A 207 13.85 -6.17 8.69
CA GLY A 207 12.66 -5.79 9.40
C GLY A 207 11.65 -6.92 9.50
N VAL A 208 10.48 -6.55 9.95
CA VAL A 208 9.36 -7.47 10.09
C VAL A 208 8.09 -6.84 9.52
N ARG A 209 7.26 -7.67 8.88
CA ARG A 209 5.91 -7.34 8.44
C ARG A 209 4.93 -8.14 9.27
N TYR A 210 3.92 -7.47 9.81
CA TYR A 210 2.88 -8.10 10.60
C TYR A 210 1.51 -7.89 9.96
N TYR A 211 0.92 -8.95 9.43
CA TYR A 211 -0.40 -8.90 8.84
C TYR A 211 -1.48 -8.61 9.88
N LEU A 212 -2.19 -7.50 9.71
CA LEU A 212 -3.27 -7.08 10.60
C LEU A 212 -4.61 -7.64 10.13
N THR A 213 -5.11 -7.13 9.02
CA THR A 213 -6.40 -7.52 8.48
C THR A 213 -6.59 -7.01 7.05
N ARG A 214 -7.32 -7.76 6.23
CA ARG A 214 -7.68 -7.40 4.85
C ARG A 214 -6.44 -7.06 4.01
N ARG A 215 -6.24 -5.78 3.73
CA ARG A 215 -5.15 -5.27 2.90
C ARG A 215 -4.10 -4.47 3.69
N PHE A 216 -4.16 -4.52 5.02
CA PHE A 216 -3.29 -3.72 5.89
C PHE A 216 -2.33 -4.58 6.68
N PHE A 217 -1.09 -4.14 6.77
CA PHE A 217 -0.08 -4.71 7.63
C PHE A 217 0.76 -3.62 8.29
N LEU A 218 1.36 -3.96 9.43
CA LEU A 218 2.40 -3.17 10.06
C LEU A 218 3.74 -3.58 9.49
N ARG A 219 4.62 -2.62 9.30
CA ARG A 219 6.01 -2.87 8.89
C ARG A 219 6.95 -2.06 9.75
N GLY A 220 7.90 -2.76 10.39
CA GLY A 220 9.02 -2.17 11.12
C GLY A 220 10.32 -2.53 10.43
N GLU A 221 11.23 -1.57 10.27
CA GLU A 221 12.50 -1.79 9.61
C GLU A 221 13.64 -0.98 10.23
N TYR A 222 14.82 -1.55 10.11
CA TYR A 222 16.08 -0.92 10.45
C TYR A 222 17.02 -1.02 9.26
N LYS A 223 17.68 0.09 8.93
CA LYS A 223 18.68 0.19 7.86
C LYS A 223 19.95 0.81 8.43
N SER A 224 21.09 0.27 8.06
CA SER A 224 22.39 0.92 8.22
C SER A 224 22.85 1.41 6.86
N HIS A 225 23.05 2.72 6.75
CA HIS A 225 23.48 3.40 5.54
C HIS A 225 24.97 3.75 5.64
N VAL A 226 25.70 3.51 4.57
CA VAL A 226 27.02 4.06 4.34
C VAL A 226 26.89 5.21 3.36
N VAL A 227 27.20 6.43 3.80
CA VAL A 227 27.16 7.64 3.00
C VAL A 227 28.54 7.88 2.41
N PHE A 228 28.62 7.86 1.08
CA PHE A 228 29.87 8.09 0.36
C PHE A 228 30.15 9.58 0.26
N THR A 229 30.94 10.09 1.20
CA THR A 229 31.29 11.51 1.22
C THR A 229 32.53 11.79 0.37
N LYS A 230 32.66 13.00 -0.13
CA LYS A 230 33.89 13.45 -0.82
C LYS A 230 35.07 13.65 0.14
N ARG A 231 34.91 13.35 1.42
CA ARG A 231 35.96 13.46 2.47
C ARG A 231 36.68 12.10 2.60
N ASN A 232 37.78 12.09 3.37
CA ASN A 232 38.61 10.89 3.54
C ASN A 232 37.97 9.76 4.36
N ALA A 233 36.75 9.94 4.87
CA ALA A 233 36.01 8.90 5.61
C ALA A 233 34.54 8.91 5.21
N ASN A 234 33.95 7.73 5.03
CA ASN A 234 32.53 7.54 4.85
C ASN A 234 31.80 7.75 6.20
N GLU A 235 30.56 8.19 6.14
CA GLU A 235 29.72 8.35 7.32
C GLU A 235 28.75 7.14 7.40
N GLU A 236 28.61 6.56 8.59
CA GLU A 236 27.61 5.54 8.88
C GLU A 236 26.40 6.20 9.52
N VAL A 237 25.22 5.86 9.04
CA VAL A 237 23.94 6.44 9.49
C VAL A 237 22.91 5.33 9.69
N ASP A 238 22.34 5.31 10.87
CA ASP A 238 21.27 4.39 11.22
C ASP A 238 19.91 5.01 10.99
N GLU A 239 19.03 4.20 10.40
CA GLU A 239 17.62 4.51 10.19
C GLU A 239 16.76 3.41 10.81
N TRP A 240 15.80 3.80 11.64
CA TRP A 240 14.73 2.89 12.04
C TRP A 240 13.38 3.55 11.82
N LYS A 241 12.40 2.78 11.40
CA LYS A 241 11.05 3.28 11.14
C LYS A 241 10.00 2.19 11.33
N LEU A 242 8.82 2.65 11.72
CA LEU A 242 7.62 1.84 11.88
C LEU A 242 6.48 2.51 11.13
N GLY A 243 5.65 1.74 10.47
CA GLY A 243 4.53 2.29 9.72
C GLY A 243 3.47 1.28 9.35
N PHE A 244 2.47 1.83 8.69
CA PHE A 244 1.38 1.06 8.10
C PHE A 244 1.57 0.97 6.60
N ALA A 245 1.27 -0.19 6.08
CA ALA A 245 1.29 -0.43 4.65
C ALA A 245 0.05 -1.19 4.20
N PHE A 246 -0.23 -1.10 2.92
CA PHE A 246 -1.33 -1.78 2.25
C PHE A 246 -0.82 -2.39 0.95
N PHE A 247 -1.46 -3.51 0.57
CA PHE A 247 -1.09 -4.29 -0.60
C PHE A 247 -2.29 -4.47 -1.56
N PHE A 248 -1.94 -4.68 -2.83
CA PHE A 248 -2.91 -4.87 -3.93
C PHE A 248 -2.61 -6.13 -4.72
#